data_7bd9b236f732d9172920c8937251b898
#
_entry.id   7bd9b236f732d9172920c8937251b898
#
_cell.length_a   1.000
_cell.length_b   1.000
_cell.length_c   1.000
_cell.angle_alpha   90.00
_cell.angle_beta   90.00
_cell.angle_gamma   90.00
#
_symmetry.space_group_name_H-M   'P 1'
#
loop_
_entity.id
_entity.type
_entity.pdbx_description
1 polymer ?
#
loop_
_entity_poly.entity_id
_entity_poly.type
_entity_poly.pdbx_seq_one_letter_code
_entity_poly.pdbx_strand_id
1 'polypeptide(L)'
;MPKQILWVSPIQHVSKCSLTAHKGTNLISISRTDAEAATLITSTIDPRDHAYILGATNPSLESLNNLMIAAAETGKTGDQLQAIEDAWMGQAGLKLFNDTVVDTINAGSYPNKKELVIQYLYAAKGKSNSEARALAKGFTGVDVYWDWDIPRTREGYYRLQGGCECAINRAIAYAPFADALWMESKLPDYAQAEQFAKGVHSVVPHQKSVVQSLLR
;
A
#
# COMPACT_ATOMS: atom_id res chain seq x y z
N MET A 1 17.66 -2.54 7.72
CA MET A 1 16.72 -1.62 8.42
C MET A 1 15.52 -2.42 8.85
N PRO A 2 14.95 -2.24 10.05
CA PRO A 2 13.75 -2.98 10.43
C PRO A 2 12.60 -2.63 9.48
N LYS A 3 11.91 -3.66 8.96
CA LYS A 3 10.71 -3.50 8.12
C LYS A 3 9.60 -2.91 9.00
N GLN A 4 9.04 -1.78 8.63
CA GLN A 4 7.89 -1.22 9.34
C GLN A 4 6.62 -1.93 8.90
N ILE A 5 5.87 -2.43 9.86
CA ILE A 5 4.62 -3.15 9.66
C ILE A 5 3.46 -2.21 9.98
N LEU A 6 2.53 -2.10 9.05
CA LEU A 6 1.31 -1.33 9.23
C LEU A 6 0.25 -2.21 9.93
N TRP A 7 0.10 -2.06 11.25
CA TRP A 7 -0.68 -2.95 12.09
C TRP A 7 -2.20 -2.70 12.08
N VAL A 8 -2.65 -1.50 11.70
CA VAL A 8 -4.05 -1.12 11.87
C VAL A 8 -4.66 -0.74 10.53
N SER A 9 -5.70 -1.47 10.12
CA SER A 9 -6.51 -1.03 8.97
C SER A 9 -7.29 0.24 9.32
N PRO A 10 -7.65 1.08 8.34
CA PRO A 10 -8.54 2.22 8.57
C PRO A 10 -9.82 1.87 9.31
N ILE A 11 -10.40 0.71 9.00
CA ILE A 11 -11.65 0.21 9.64
C ILE A 11 -11.47 0.00 11.14
N GLN A 12 -10.35 -0.60 11.59
CA GLN A 12 -10.10 -0.82 13.02
C GLN A 12 -9.86 0.49 13.76
N HIS A 13 -9.22 1.46 13.12
CA HIS A 13 -8.99 2.78 13.71
C HIS A 13 -10.30 3.54 13.91
N VAL A 14 -11.17 3.54 12.90
CA VAL A 14 -12.52 4.12 12.95
C VAL A 14 -13.32 3.57 14.14
N SER A 15 -13.30 2.27 14.35
CA SER A 15 -14.01 1.63 15.48
C SER A 15 -13.51 2.13 16.84
N LYS A 16 -12.20 2.32 17.02
CA LYS A 16 -11.60 2.82 18.26
C LYS A 16 -11.95 4.30 18.51
N CYS A 17 -11.85 5.14 17.50
CA CYS A 17 -12.20 6.55 17.60
C CYS A 17 -13.69 6.76 17.89
N SER A 18 -14.57 6.01 17.25
CA SER A 18 -16.02 6.05 17.50
C SER A 18 -16.38 5.71 18.95
N LEU A 19 -15.70 4.73 19.57
CA LEU A 19 -15.91 4.38 20.96
C LEU A 19 -15.51 5.51 21.92
N THR A 20 -14.46 6.26 21.60
CA THR A 20 -13.97 7.38 22.43
C THR A 20 -14.93 8.58 22.35
N ALA A 21 -15.40 8.91 21.17
CA ALA A 21 -16.36 9.98 20.92
C ALA A 21 -17.73 9.71 21.61
N HIS A 22 -18.17 8.45 21.65
CA HIS A 22 -19.46 8.06 22.24
C HIS A 22 -19.51 8.20 23.77
N LYS A 23 -18.35 8.27 24.45
CA LYS A 23 -18.28 8.36 25.91
C LYS A 23 -18.37 9.78 26.46
N GLY A 24 -18.57 10.80 25.63
CA GLY A 24 -18.68 12.19 26.06
C GLY A 24 -17.46 12.70 26.86
N THR A 25 -16.28 12.16 26.55
CA THR A 25 -15.02 12.56 27.16
C THR A 25 -14.42 13.77 26.43
N ASN A 26 -13.80 14.69 27.17
CA ASN A 26 -13.05 15.81 26.61
C ASN A 26 -11.64 15.39 26.12
N LEU A 27 -11.48 14.14 25.70
CA LEU A 27 -10.23 13.60 25.19
C LEU A 27 -10.05 14.00 23.71
N ILE A 28 -8.88 14.50 23.40
CA ILE A 28 -8.47 14.77 22.01
C ILE A 28 -8.06 13.44 21.39
N SER A 29 -8.72 13.07 20.29
CA SER A 29 -8.39 11.90 19.49
C SER A 29 -7.44 12.29 18.35
N ILE A 30 -6.22 11.72 18.35
CA ILE A 30 -5.24 11.91 17.27
C ILE A 30 -5.07 10.59 16.52
N SER A 31 -5.37 10.59 15.24
CA SER A 31 -5.16 9.44 14.37
C SER A 31 -3.82 9.50 13.69
N ARG A 32 -2.95 8.51 14.00
CA ARG A 32 -1.62 8.40 13.44
C ARG A 32 -1.59 7.41 12.27
N THR A 33 -0.84 7.74 11.24
CA THR A 33 -0.47 6.83 10.15
C THR A 33 1.03 6.77 9.98
N ASP A 34 1.57 5.54 9.85
CA ASP A 34 2.97 5.25 9.51
C ASP A 34 3.11 4.80 8.05
N ALA A 35 2.08 5.03 7.23
CA ALA A 35 2.00 4.52 5.87
C ALA A 35 3.07 5.09 4.93
N GLU A 36 3.66 6.24 5.26
CA GLU A 36 4.75 6.85 4.48
C GLU A 36 5.95 5.91 4.37
N ALA A 37 6.37 5.31 5.46
CA ALA A 37 7.55 4.44 5.50
C ALA A 37 7.21 2.93 5.51
N ALA A 38 5.93 2.58 5.44
CA ALA A 38 5.49 1.20 5.53
C ALA A 38 5.91 0.38 4.30
N THR A 39 6.40 -0.84 4.54
CA THR A 39 6.78 -1.81 3.50
C THR A 39 5.95 -3.09 3.55
N LEU A 40 5.17 -3.29 4.61
CA LEU A 40 4.34 -4.46 4.84
C LEU A 40 2.97 -4.05 5.37
N ILE A 41 1.94 -4.85 5.02
CA ILE A 41 0.59 -4.72 5.55
C ILE A 41 0.04 -6.09 5.94
N THR A 42 -0.77 -6.13 7.00
CA THR A 42 -1.28 -7.38 7.58
C THR A 42 -2.44 -8.01 6.82
N SER A 43 -3.21 -7.22 6.08
CA SER A 43 -4.40 -7.71 5.37
C SER A 43 -4.75 -6.85 4.16
N THR A 44 -5.56 -7.41 3.27
CA THR A 44 -6.12 -6.77 2.08
C THR A 44 -7.62 -6.46 2.22
N ILE A 45 -8.12 -6.38 3.46
CA ILE A 45 -9.55 -6.18 3.72
C ILE A 45 -10.02 -4.79 3.28
N ASP A 46 -9.16 -3.78 3.44
CA ASP A 46 -9.52 -2.41 3.07
C ASP A 46 -9.16 -2.13 1.61
N PRO A 47 -10.16 -1.91 0.73
CA PRO A 47 -9.89 -1.66 -0.69
C PRO A 47 -9.08 -0.38 -0.95
N ARG A 48 -9.03 0.56 -0.01
CA ARG A 48 -8.23 1.78 -0.14
C ARG A 48 -6.72 1.52 -0.12
N ASP A 49 -6.29 0.39 0.45
CA ASP A 49 -4.89 -0.02 0.48
C ASP A 49 -4.45 -0.76 -0.79
N HIS A 50 -5.41 -1.29 -1.57
CA HIS A 50 -5.11 -2.17 -2.71
C HIS A 50 -4.18 -1.54 -3.75
N ALA A 51 -4.31 -0.23 -3.98
CA ALA A 51 -3.49 0.49 -4.95
C ALA A 51 -1.99 0.55 -4.56
N TYR A 52 -1.67 0.27 -3.30
CA TYR A 52 -0.32 0.36 -2.75
C TYR A 52 0.30 -1.02 -2.46
N ILE A 53 -0.43 -2.10 -2.69
CA ILE A 53 0.07 -3.47 -2.48
C ILE A 53 0.90 -3.89 -3.70
N LEU A 54 2.07 -4.47 -3.41
CA LEU A 54 2.96 -5.00 -4.43
C LEU A 54 2.61 -6.46 -4.74
N GLY A 55 2.56 -6.79 -6.02
CA GLY A 55 2.37 -8.15 -6.50
C GLY A 55 3.49 -8.59 -7.43
N ALA A 56 3.67 -9.89 -7.56
CA ALA A 56 4.58 -10.50 -8.50
C ALA A 56 3.99 -10.48 -9.91
N THR A 57 4.84 -10.17 -10.90
CA THR A 57 4.46 -10.15 -12.32
C THR A 57 5.02 -11.35 -13.08
N ASN A 58 5.81 -12.21 -12.43
CA ASN A 58 6.35 -13.43 -13.02
C ASN A 58 5.49 -14.65 -12.66
N PRO A 59 4.73 -15.22 -13.63
CA PRO A 59 3.82 -16.34 -13.36
C PRO A 59 4.53 -17.69 -13.12
N SER A 60 5.84 -17.75 -13.38
CA SER A 60 6.61 -19.00 -13.26
C SER A 60 7.18 -19.23 -11.86
N LEU A 61 7.00 -18.27 -10.94
CA LEU A 61 7.55 -18.38 -9.59
C LEU A 61 6.59 -19.10 -8.64
N GLU A 62 7.16 -19.98 -7.83
CA GLU A 62 6.51 -20.51 -6.65
C GLU A 62 6.35 -19.42 -5.58
N SER A 63 5.39 -19.57 -4.67
CA SER A 63 5.21 -18.58 -3.60
C SER A 63 6.45 -18.50 -2.70
N LEU A 64 6.83 -17.28 -2.34
CA LEU A 64 7.96 -17.05 -1.45
C LEU A 64 7.81 -17.79 -0.12
N ASN A 65 6.60 -17.82 0.42
CA ASN A 65 6.31 -18.50 1.68
C ASN A 65 6.62 -19.99 1.61
N ASN A 66 6.19 -20.69 0.56
CA ASN A 66 6.48 -22.12 0.38
C ASN A 66 7.98 -22.37 0.26
N LEU A 67 8.65 -21.55 -0.55
CA LEU A 67 10.10 -21.64 -0.73
C LEU A 67 10.87 -21.44 0.59
N MET A 68 10.44 -20.48 1.40
CA MET A 68 11.06 -20.18 2.70
C MET A 68 10.82 -21.31 3.72
N ILE A 69 9.61 -21.88 3.74
CA ILE A 69 9.30 -23.03 4.61
C ILE A 69 10.16 -24.23 4.23
N ALA A 70 10.18 -24.61 2.95
CA ALA A 70 11.00 -25.72 2.47
C ALA A 70 12.50 -25.53 2.77
N ALA A 71 13.00 -24.31 2.62
CA ALA A 71 14.38 -23.98 2.96
C ALA A 71 14.67 -24.14 4.47
N ALA A 72 13.73 -23.71 5.33
CA ALA A 72 13.87 -23.86 6.79
C ALA A 72 13.84 -25.32 7.22
N GLU A 73 12.98 -26.16 6.59
CA GLU A 73 12.91 -27.61 6.83
C GLU A 73 14.23 -28.33 6.48
N THR A 74 15.02 -27.79 5.54
CA THR A 74 16.36 -28.29 5.23
C THR A 74 17.45 -27.77 6.19
N GLY A 75 17.07 -27.07 7.25
CA GLY A 75 17.97 -26.54 8.27
C GLY A 75 18.65 -25.21 7.92
N LYS A 76 18.22 -24.51 6.86
CA LYS A 76 18.73 -23.18 6.52
C LYS A 76 18.24 -22.14 7.52
N THR A 77 19.10 -21.23 7.92
CA THR A 77 18.79 -20.17 8.90
C THR A 77 19.46 -18.85 8.53
N GLY A 78 19.00 -17.75 9.13
CA GLY A 78 19.65 -16.44 9.06
C GLY A 78 19.96 -15.99 7.63
N ASP A 79 21.24 -15.75 7.34
CA ASP A 79 21.70 -15.21 6.06
C ASP A 79 21.37 -16.10 4.86
N GLN A 80 21.27 -17.42 5.07
CA GLN A 80 20.90 -18.34 3.99
C GLN A 80 19.44 -18.18 3.57
N LEU A 81 18.54 -17.95 4.52
CA LEU A 81 17.13 -17.65 4.22
C LEU A 81 17.01 -16.27 3.59
N GLN A 82 17.76 -15.27 4.08
CA GLN A 82 17.75 -13.94 3.47
C GLN A 82 18.24 -13.98 2.03
N ALA A 83 19.30 -14.72 1.72
CA ALA A 83 19.79 -14.86 0.35
C ALA A 83 18.75 -15.50 -0.60
N ILE A 84 17.95 -16.44 -0.11
CA ILE A 84 16.86 -17.04 -0.88
C ILE A 84 15.76 -16.01 -1.15
N GLU A 85 15.35 -15.24 -0.12
CA GLU A 85 14.39 -14.16 -0.28
C GLU A 85 14.88 -13.14 -1.29
N ASP A 86 16.13 -12.68 -1.19
CA ASP A 86 16.72 -11.67 -2.06
C ASP A 86 16.77 -12.16 -3.53
N ALA A 87 17.17 -13.42 -3.74
CA ALA A 87 17.20 -14.03 -5.07
C ALA A 87 15.79 -14.14 -5.68
N TRP A 88 14.81 -14.52 -4.87
CA TRP A 88 13.41 -14.60 -5.28
C TRP A 88 12.86 -13.20 -5.63
N MET A 89 13.13 -12.21 -4.78
CA MET A 89 12.71 -10.83 -5.00
C MET A 89 13.26 -10.25 -6.30
N GLY A 90 14.51 -10.59 -6.67
CA GLY A 90 15.13 -10.20 -7.92
C GLY A 90 14.43 -10.75 -9.18
N GLN A 91 13.69 -11.86 -9.04
CA GLN A 91 12.99 -12.52 -10.15
C GLN A 91 11.49 -12.22 -10.19
N ALA A 92 10.92 -11.74 -9.10
CA ALA A 92 9.48 -11.59 -8.93
C ALA A 92 8.88 -10.45 -9.76
N GLY A 93 9.69 -9.45 -10.15
CA GLY A 93 9.20 -8.26 -10.85
C GLY A 93 8.12 -7.54 -10.07
N LEU A 94 8.35 -7.30 -8.77
CA LEU A 94 7.36 -6.68 -7.89
C LEU A 94 6.96 -5.30 -8.37
N LYS A 95 5.66 -5.11 -8.60
CA LYS A 95 5.06 -3.84 -9.04
C LYS A 95 3.68 -3.64 -8.44
N LEU A 96 3.19 -2.42 -8.46
CA LEU A 96 1.78 -2.12 -8.25
C LEU A 96 0.95 -2.66 -9.41
N PHE A 97 -0.30 -3.02 -9.15
CA PHE A 97 -1.18 -3.52 -10.22
C PHE A 97 -1.33 -2.53 -11.37
N ASN A 98 -1.56 -1.26 -11.05
CA ASN A 98 -1.73 -0.22 -12.06
C ASN A 98 -0.47 -0.02 -12.93
N ASP A 99 0.72 -0.12 -12.34
CA ASP A 99 1.99 -0.02 -13.09
C ASP A 99 2.13 -1.21 -14.07
N THR A 100 1.72 -2.40 -13.62
CA THR A 100 1.72 -3.59 -14.49
C THR A 100 0.77 -3.44 -15.68
N VAL A 101 -0.40 -2.83 -15.46
CA VAL A 101 -1.34 -2.53 -16.55
C VAL A 101 -0.77 -1.49 -17.50
N VAL A 102 -0.12 -0.45 -16.99
CA VAL A 102 0.56 0.57 -17.81
C VAL A 102 1.66 -0.06 -18.68
N ASP A 103 2.46 -0.95 -18.10
CA ASP A 103 3.47 -1.70 -18.85
C ASP A 103 2.85 -2.56 -19.94
N THR A 104 1.73 -3.23 -19.65
CA THR A 104 0.98 -4.03 -20.63
C THR A 104 0.47 -3.18 -21.78
N ILE A 105 -0.08 -2.00 -21.50
CA ILE A 105 -0.51 -1.05 -22.54
C ILE A 105 0.68 -0.60 -23.38
N ASN A 106 1.79 -0.26 -22.76
CA ASN A 106 2.99 0.22 -23.45
C ASN A 106 3.64 -0.87 -24.32
N ALA A 107 3.62 -2.11 -23.88
CA ALA A 107 4.14 -3.25 -24.63
C ALA A 107 3.20 -3.71 -25.76
N GLY A 108 1.90 -3.54 -25.60
CA GLY A 108 0.89 -3.96 -26.58
C GLY A 108 0.83 -3.07 -27.81
N SER A 109 0.04 -3.48 -28.81
CA SER A 109 -0.17 -2.73 -30.08
C SER A 109 -1.47 -1.94 -30.06
N TYR A 110 -1.63 -1.04 -29.07
CA TYR A 110 -2.81 -0.21 -28.93
C TYR A 110 -2.66 1.13 -29.67
N PRO A 111 -3.73 1.66 -30.30
CA PRO A 111 -3.71 3.03 -30.79
C PRO A 111 -3.72 4.01 -29.58
N ASN A 112 -3.02 5.14 -29.71
CA ASN A 112 -3.02 6.20 -28.70
C ASN A 112 -2.68 5.74 -27.26
N LYS A 113 -1.62 4.93 -27.10
CA LYS A 113 -1.22 4.35 -25.79
C LYS A 113 -1.17 5.37 -24.65
N LYS A 114 -0.65 6.58 -24.89
CA LYS A 114 -0.57 7.64 -23.87
C LYS A 114 -1.95 8.04 -23.33
N GLU A 115 -2.89 8.20 -24.23
CA GLU A 115 -4.26 8.54 -23.87
C GLU A 115 -4.95 7.39 -23.15
N LEU A 116 -4.75 6.17 -23.62
CA LEU A 116 -5.29 4.96 -23.00
C LEU A 116 -4.79 4.78 -21.56
N VAL A 117 -3.49 5.04 -21.30
CA VAL A 117 -2.91 5.03 -19.95
C VAL A 117 -3.55 6.07 -19.06
N ILE A 118 -3.72 7.31 -19.54
CA ILE A 118 -4.35 8.39 -18.76
C ILE A 118 -5.79 8.02 -18.40
N GLN A 119 -6.56 7.55 -19.36
CA GLN A 119 -7.94 7.13 -19.15
C GLN A 119 -8.06 5.97 -18.17
N TYR A 120 -7.19 4.95 -18.30
CA TYR A 120 -7.15 3.84 -17.36
C TYR A 120 -6.83 4.30 -15.93
N LEU A 121 -5.74 5.04 -15.73
CA LEU A 121 -5.32 5.52 -14.41
C LEU A 121 -6.38 6.41 -13.76
N TYR A 122 -7.05 7.24 -14.53
CA TYR A 122 -8.17 8.05 -14.04
C TYR A 122 -9.34 7.17 -13.59
N ALA A 123 -9.73 6.18 -14.39
CA ALA A 123 -10.83 5.26 -14.06
C ALA A 123 -10.51 4.34 -12.87
N ALA A 124 -9.25 3.92 -12.72
CA ALA A 124 -8.78 3.04 -11.66
C ALA A 124 -8.58 3.74 -10.30
N LYS A 125 -8.57 5.08 -10.27
CA LYS A 125 -8.37 5.85 -9.04
C LYS A 125 -9.44 5.52 -7.99
N GLY A 126 -8.99 5.09 -6.80
CA GLY A 126 -9.86 4.74 -5.67
C GLY A 126 -10.64 3.43 -5.83
N LYS A 127 -10.31 2.63 -6.83
CA LYS A 127 -10.93 1.32 -7.07
C LYS A 127 -10.25 0.23 -6.26
N SER A 128 -11.04 -0.77 -5.87
CA SER A 128 -10.53 -2.02 -5.34
C SER A 128 -9.74 -2.79 -6.40
N ASN A 129 -8.92 -3.77 -5.99
CA ASN A 129 -8.16 -4.58 -6.95
C ASN A 129 -9.06 -5.34 -7.93
N SER A 130 -10.20 -5.86 -7.49
CA SER A 130 -11.16 -6.55 -8.36
C SER A 130 -11.77 -5.63 -9.42
N GLU A 131 -12.15 -4.41 -9.02
CA GLU A 131 -12.65 -3.40 -9.95
C GLU A 131 -11.55 -2.94 -10.93
N ALA A 132 -10.33 -2.71 -10.43
CA ALA A 132 -9.19 -2.33 -11.28
C ALA A 132 -8.83 -3.41 -12.30
N ARG A 133 -8.92 -4.71 -11.93
CA ARG A 133 -8.76 -5.84 -12.85
C ARG A 133 -9.83 -5.86 -13.94
N ALA A 134 -11.09 -5.64 -13.58
CA ALA A 134 -12.18 -5.56 -14.55
C ALA A 134 -11.98 -4.40 -15.54
N LEU A 135 -11.57 -3.24 -15.04
CA LEU A 135 -11.21 -2.10 -15.87
C LEU A 135 -10.02 -2.42 -16.79
N ALA A 136 -8.93 -2.96 -16.23
CA ALA A 136 -7.76 -3.34 -17.02
C ALA A 136 -8.12 -4.26 -18.19
N LYS A 137 -8.93 -5.28 -17.93
CA LYS A 137 -9.44 -6.18 -18.98
C LYS A 137 -10.27 -5.46 -20.03
N GLY A 138 -11.10 -4.52 -19.61
CA GLY A 138 -11.90 -3.67 -20.53
C GLY A 138 -11.03 -2.79 -21.42
N PHE A 139 -9.95 -2.21 -20.89
CA PHE A 139 -9.02 -1.34 -21.62
C PHE A 139 -8.04 -2.09 -22.51
N THR A 140 -7.54 -3.24 -22.05
CA THR A 140 -6.47 -3.99 -22.73
C THR A 140 -6.96 -5.20 -23.52
N GLY A 141 -8.15 -5.71 -23.22
CA GLY A 141 -8.68 -6.97 -23.80
C GLY A 141 -8.00 -8.23 -23.25
N VAL A 142 -7.04 -8.11 -22.31
CA VAL A 142 -6.29 -9.24 -21.75
C VAL A 142 -6.38 -9.28 -20.23
N ASP A 143 -6.26 -10.46 -19.65
CA ASP A 143 -6.09 -10.62 -18.21
C ASP A 143 -4.61 -10.39 -17.86
N VAL A 144 -4.35 -9.28 -17.18
CA VAL A 144 -2.99 -8.92 -16.74
C VAL A 144 -2.61 -9.81 -15.57
N TYR A 145 -1.55 -10.62 -15.74
CA TYR A 145 -1.02 -11.43 -14.64
C TYR A 145 -0.36 -10.52 -13.59
N TRP A 146 -0.82 -10.64 -12.37
CA TRP A 146 -0.28 -9.97 -11.20
C TRP A 146 -0.87 -10.63 -9.95
N ASP A 147 -0.03 -10.96 -8.98
CA ASP A 147 -0.45 -11.69 -7.80
C ASP A 147 0.24 -11.15 -6.55
N TRP A 148 -0.54 -10.70 -5.57
CA TRP A 148 -0.06 -10.18 -4.30
C TRP A 148 0.11 -11.25 -3.21
N ASP A 149 -0.40 -12.47 -3.41
CA ASP A 149 -0.27 -13.56 -2.45
C ASP A 149 1.07 -14.29 -2.59
N ILE A 150 1.60 -14.39 -3.80
CA ILE A 150 2.89 -15.03 -4.08
C ILE A 150 4.07 -14.36 -3.33
N PRO A 151 4.19 -13.02 -3.23
CA PRO A 151 5.29 -12.36 -2.54
C PRO A 151 5.09 -12.20 -1.03
N ARG A 152 4.08 -12.82 -0.42
CA ARG A 152 3.85 -12.70 1.03
C ARG A 152 5.06 -13.17 1.82
N THR A 153 5.31 -12.50 2.96
CA THR A 153 6.34 -12.94 3.88
C THR A 153 5.96 -14.26 4.55
N ARG A 154 6.92 -14.90 5.21
CA ARG A 154 6.69 -16.12 5.97
C ARG A 154 5.62 -15.96 7.05
N GLU A 155 5.52 -14.77 7.66
CA GLU A 155 4.49 -14.43 8.64
C GLU A 155 3.12 -14.12 8.01
N GLY A 156 3.03 -14.14 6.68
CA GLY A 156 1.81 -13.91 5.93
C GLY A 156 1.51 -12.45 5.61
N TYR A 157 2.44 -11.52 5.81
CA TYR A 157 2.25 -10.10 5.46
C TYR A 157 2.34 -9.88 3.97
N TYR A 158 1.52 -8.97 3.46
CA TYR A 158 1.59 -8.48 2.10
C TYR A 158 2.65 -7.38 1.99
N ARG A 159 3.30 -7.32 0.83
CA ARG A 159 4.29 -6.26 0.56
C ARG A 159 3.58 -4.98 0.14
N LEU A 160 3.98 -3.88 0.72
CA LEU A 160 3.37 -2.57 0.52
C LEU A 160 4.42 -1.59 -0.03
N GLN A 161 4.02 -0.81 -1.00
CA GLN A 161 4.73 0.40 -1.40
C GLN A 161 4.10 1.58 -0.68
N GLY A 162 4.64 1.92 0.49
CA GLY A 162 4.22 3.09 1.25
C GLY A 162 4.53 4.40 0.52
N GLY A 163 4.30 5.51 1.18
CA GLY A 163 4.57 6.83 0.66
C GLY A 163 3.54 7.87 1.11
N CYS A 164 3.78 9.11 0.76
CA CYS A 164 2.93 10.23 1.16
C CYS A 164 1.47 10.07 0.67
N GLU A 165 1.26 9.58 -0.56
CA GLU A 165 -0.09 9.32 -1.11
C GLU A 165 -0.85 8.25 -0.31
N CYS A 166 -0.18 7.18 0.08
CA CYS A 166 -0.76 6.16 0.94
C CYS A 166 -1.15 6.74 2.31
N ALA A 167 -0.29 7.57 2.89
CA ALA A 167 -0.55 8.26 4.15
C ALA A 167 -1.72 9.24 4.05
N ILE A 168 -1.81 10.03 2.97
CA ILE A 168 -2.93 10.95 2.69
C ILE A 168 -4.24 10.17 2.60
N ASN A 169 -4.26 9.07 1.85
CA ASN A 169 -5.47 8.27 1.65
C ASN A 169 -6.01 7.72 2.98
N ARG A 170 -5.11 7.24 3.83
CA ARG A 170 -5.46 6.77 5.18
C ARG A 170 -5.89 7.92 6.08
N ALA A 171 -5.19 9.04 6.07
CA ALA A 171 -5.52 10.21 6.87
C ALA A 171 -6.93 10.75 6.53
N ILE A 172 -7.29 10.84 5.25
CA ILE A 172 -8.63 11.21 4.81
C ILE A 172 -9.68 10.25 5.36
N ALA A 173 -9.40 8.95 5.38
CA ALA A 173 -10.31 7.95 5.93
C ALA A 173 -10.50 8.08 7.46
N TYR A 174 -9.47 8.54 8.18
CA TYR A 174 -9.53 8.75 9.63
C TYR A 174 -10.16 10.08 10.02
N ALA A 175 -10.08 11.09 9.17
CA ALA A 175 -10.47 12.47 9.46
C ALA A 175 -11.87 12.62 10.12
N PRO A 176 -12.94 11.91 9.70
CA PRO A 176 -14.25 12.03 10.33
C PRO A 176 -14.31 11.56 11.78
N PHE A 177 -13.27 10.88 12.27
CA PHE A 177 -13.25 10.21 13.57
C PHE A 177 -12.11 10.69 14.49
N ALA A 178 -11.42 11.75 14.08
CA ALA A 178 -10.27 12.28 14.82
C ALA A 178 -10.28 13.80 14.87
N ASP A 179 -9.84 14.37 16.00
CA ASP A 179 -9.67 15.81 16.16
C ASP A 179 -8.43 16.33 15.43
N ALA A 180 -7.42 15.45 15.28
CA ALA A 180 -6.21 15.75 14.52
C ALA A 180 -5.67 14.48 13.82
N LEU A 181 -4.93 14.69 12.74
CA LEU A 181 -4.26 13.65 11.97
C LEU A 181 -2.74 13.79 12.13
N TRP A 182 -2.06 12.66 12.26
CA TRP A 182 -0.61 12.62 12.41
C TRP A 182 -0.01 11.67 11.39
N MET A 183 0.88 12.21 10.53
CA MET A 183 1.74 11.40 9.69
C MET A 183 3.12 11.28 10.33
N GLU A 184 3.55 10.06 10.57
CA GLU A 184 4.94 9.76 10.89
C GLU A 184 5.72 9.62 9.59
N SER A 185 6.82 10.38 9.46
CA SER A 185 7.71 10.29 8.31
C SER A 185 9.07 9.71 8.71
N LYS A 186 9.72 9.04 7.76
CA LYS A 186 11.03 8.43 7.96
C LYS A 186 12.13 9.47 8.17
N LEU A 187 12.07 10.58 7.45
CA LEU A 187 13.01 11.69 7.51
C LEU A 187 12.23 13.02 7.54
N PRO A 188 12.80 14.06 8.17
CA PRO A 188 12.20 15.39 8.12
C PRO A 188 12.30 15.93 6.68
N ASP A 189 11.14 16.07 6.03
CA ASP A 189 11.01 16.62 4.69
C ASP A 189 9.84 17.59 4.65
N TYR A 190 10.16 18.88 4.46
CA TYR A 190 9.15 19.94 4.40
C TYR A 190 8.23 19.81 3.19
N ALA A 191 8.76 19.42 2.02
CA ALA A 191 7.96 19.25 0.80
C ALA A 191 6.94 18.13 0.98
N GLN A 192 7.35 17.03 1.61
CA GLN A 192 6.46 15.92 1.93
C GLN A 192 5.39 16.32 2.96
N ALA A 193 5.77 17.09 3.99
CA ALA A 193 4.83 17.62 4.97
C ALA A 193 3.78 18.54 4.33
N GLU A 194 4.23 19.40 3.41
CA GLU A 194 3.34 20.28 2.64
C GLU A 194 2.40 19.47 1.72
N GLN A 195 2.93 18.45 1.03
CA GLN A 195 2.14 17.55 0.20
C GLN A 195 1.05 16.86 1.02
N PHE A 196 1.41 16.32 2.19
CA PHE A 196 0.45 15.68 3.09
C PHE A 196 -0.65 16.64 3.52
N ALA A 197 -0.29 17.81 4.01
CA ALA A 197 -1.26 18.82 4.46
C ALA A 197 -2.20 19.25 3.32
N LYS A 198 -1.66 19.57 2.14
CA LYS A 198 -2.45 19.93 0.96
C LYS A 198 -3.37 18.80 0.52
N GLY A 199 -2.87 17.57 0.49
CA GLY A 199 -3.65 16.40 0.11
C GLY A 199 -4.83 16.16 1.05
N VAL A 200 -4.62 16.22 2.36
CA VAL A 200 -5.69 16.09 3.35
C VAL A 200 -6.67 17.26 3.26
N HIS A 201 -6.19 18.50 3.23
CA HIS A 201 -7.04 19.68 3.20
C HIS A 201 -7.85 19.84 1.90
N SER A 202 -7.42 19.23 0.80
CA SER A 202 -8.21 19.21 -0.44
C SER A 202 -9.55 18.49 -0.29
N VAL A 203 -9.66 17.57 0.69
CA VAL A 203 -10.87 16.80 0.97
C VAL A 203 -11.52 17.22 2.29
N VAL A 204 -10.70 17.52 3.30
CA VAL A 204 -11.14 17.88 4.66
C VAL A 204 -10.49 19.20 5.09
N PRO A 205 -10.98 20.36 4.63
CA PRO A 205 -10.29 21.67 4.75
C PRO A 205 -10.00 22.13 6.18
N HIS A 206 -10.78 21.68 7.16
CA HIS A 206 -10.68 22.14 8.54
C HIS A 206 -9.92 21.18 9.47
N GLN A 207 -9.41 20.08 8.92
CA GLN A 207 -8.74 19.06 9.71
C GLN A 207 -7.35 19.53 10.16
N LYS A 208 -7.05 19.40 11.45
CA LYS A 208 -5.70 19.64 11.97
C LYS A 208 -4.77 18.50 11.57
N SER A 209 -3.64 18.84 10.98
CA SER A 209 -2.64 17.88 10.53
C SER A 209 -1.30 18.14 11.20
N VAL A 210 -0.64 17.10 11.67
CA VAL A 210 0.70 17.11 12.25
C VAL A 210 1.58 16.16 11.45
N VAL A 211 2.79 16.58 11.13
CA VAL A 211 3.82 15.72 10.54
C VAL A 211 5.01 15.69 11.47
N GLN A 212 5.46 14.50 11.84
CA GLN A 212 6.62 14.30 12.69
C GLN A 212 7.54 13.29 12.05
N SER A 213 8.84 13.56 12.08
CA SER A 213 9.87 12.60 11.70
C SER A 213 10.50 11.95 12.93
N LEU A 214 10.88 10.68 12.79
CA LEU A 214 11.75 10.02 13.74
C LEU A 214 13.15 10.63 13.63
N LEU A 215 13.47 11.55 14.53
CA LEU A 215 14.87 11.93 14.75
C LEU A 215 15.56 10.72 15.40
N ARG A 216 16.50 10.11 14.70
CA ARG A 216 17.47 9.16 15.25
C ARG A 216 18.77 9.85 15.51
#